data_bada1c7f19ff6beb54246bc906632b98
#
_entry.id   bada1c7f19ff6beb54246bc906632b98
#
_cell.length_a   1.000
_cell.length_b   1.000
_cell.length_c   1.000
_cell.angle_alpha   90.00
_cell.angle_beta   90.00
_cell.angle_gamma   90.00
#
_symmetry.space_group_name_H-M   'P 1'
#
loop_
_entity.id
_entity.type
_entity.pdbx_description
1 polymer ?
#
loop_
_entity_poly.entity_id
_entity_poly.type
_entity_poly.pdbx_seq_one_letter_code
_entity_poly.pdbx_strand_id
1 'polypeptide(L)'
;MMGKASYRLAVLAAVAMSVAAWAGIEGEQVVSGSAKFSHDGATTTIEAGHNAIIEYQRFDIGIDQTIRFVQPDASSRVLNRVRSDDPSTIAGSLQANGIVYIVNPAGVYFTQGATVNVGGLYAGAANLSNSDFLAGINRFTDVAGNVVNHGTIEGDTLALVGRRVENFGTIRAPHGLVTLASGDEVLISDRDRRVFVRLGGAGPTSGDGSGANANGGAAEAGVTNAGRIEADGGTVVWGAGDIYAMGLHQHAAGSVKADRVDLQASGSDVKLEGAIDATRATGVGGDVAVTGERVKIDATIDASGQAGGGSIRIGGDVRGTGDLPHATISIVDY
;
A
#
# COMPACT_ATOMS: atom_id res chain seq x y z
N MET A 1 -85.01 -6.13 3.18
CA MET A 1 -84.08 -5.50 4.12
C MET A 1 -82.67 -6.01 3.83
N MET A 2 -81.87 -5.23 3.12
CA MET A 2 -80.52 -5.61 2.73
C MET A 2 -79.52 -4.88 3.64
N GLY A 3 -78.78 -5.66 4.47
CA GLY A 3 -77.79 -5.10 5.38
C GLY A 3 -76.53 -4.78 4.62
N LYS A 4 -76.02 -3.51 4.75
CA LYS A 4 -74.77 -3.03 4.21
C LYS A 4 -73.61 -3.48 5.11
N ALA A 5 -72.72 -4.35 4.59
CA ALA A 5 -71.47 -4.71 5.24
C ALA A 5 -70.45 -3.59 4.95
N SER A 6 -69.99 -2.92 6.00
CA SER A 6 -68.90 -1.93 5.92
C SER A 6 -67.57 -2.62 6.07
N TYR A 7 -66.74 -2.70 5.00
CA TYR A 7 -65.37 -3.11 5.05
C TYR A 7 -64.49 -1.98 5.54
N ARG A 8 -63.90 -2.11 6.72
CA ARG A 8 -62.85 -1.22 7.20
C ARG A 8 -61.52 -1.66 6.59
N LEU A 9 -60.95 -0.83 5.72
CA LEU A 9 -59.63 -1.02 5.16
C LEU A 9 -58.61 -0.68 6.26
N ALA A 10 -57.89 -1.66 6.80
CA ALA A 10 -56.75 -1.41 7.69
C ALA A 10 -55.56 -1.07 6.81
N VAL A 11 -55.13 0.16 6.82
CA VAL A 11 -53.88 0.58 6.23
C VAL A 11 -52.72 0.15 7.18
N LEU A 12 -51.99 -0.89 6.83
CA LEU A 12 -50.73 -1.22 7.48
C LEU A 12 -49.70 -0.20 7.00
N ALA A 13 -49.32 0.74 7.85
CA ALA A 13 -48.17 1.57 7.65
C ALA A 13 -46.91 0.70 7.87
N ALA A 14 -46.28 0.26 6.80
CA ALA A 14 -44.96 -0.34 6.86
C ALA A 14 -43.97 0.77 7.27
N VAL A 15 -43.54 0.79 8.54
CA VAL A 15 -42.39 1.56 9.00
C VAL A 15 -41.17 0.91 8.37
N ALA A 16 -40.69 1.48 7.27
CA ALA A 16 -39.36 1.15 6.76
C ALA A 16 -38.35 1.67 7.80
N MET A 17 -37.90 0.79 8.68
CA MET A 17 -36.68 1.02 9.43
C MET A 17 -35.57 1.10 8.39
N SER A 18 -35.08 2.30 8.11
CA SER A 18 -33.78 2.48 7.46
C SER A 18 -32.77 1.87 8.40
N VAL A 19 -32.29 0.67 8.09
CA VAL A 19 -31.05 0.14 8.68
C VAL A 19 -30.01 1.15 8.24
N ALA A 20 -29.54 1.99 9.17
CA ALA A 20 -28.40 2.84 8.93
C ALA A 20 -27.30 1.88 8.46
N ALA A 21 -26.83 2.05 7.23
CA ALA A 21 -25.69 1.29 6.73
C ALA A 21 -24.50 1.72 7.60
N TRP A 22 -24.16 0.91 8.55
CA TRP A 22 -22.99 1.08 9.40
C TRP A 22 -21.77 1.08 8.49
N ALA A 23 -20.66 1.72 8.90
CA ALA A 23 -19.40 1.56 8.19
C ALA A 23 -19.26 0.07 7.93
N GLY A 24 -18.91 -0.34 6.70
CA GLY A 24 -18.97 -1.73 6.26
C GLY A 24 -17.97 -2.66 6.97
N ILE A 25 -17.88 -2.52 8.31
CA ILE A 25 -17.19 -3.45 9.20
C ILE A 25 -18.22 -4.42 9.78
N GLU A 26 -17.93 -5.71 9.65
CA GLU A 26 -18.83 -6.78 10.09
C GLU A 26 -18.04 -7.87 10.81
N GLY A 27 -18.67 -8.47 11.84
CA GLY A 27 -18.13 -9.62 12.54
C GLY A 27 -16.83 -9.33 13.30
N GLU A 28 -16.71 -8.13 13.86
CA GLU A 28 -15.56 -7.70 14.63
C GLU A 28 -15.36 -8.55 15.89
N GLN A 29 -14.16 -9.07 16.06
CA GLN A 29 -13.74 -9.85 17.22
C GLN A 29 -12.38 -9.39 17.70
N VAL A 30 -12.29 -8.92 18.96
CA VAL A 30 -11.02 -8.59 19.60
C VAL A 30 -10.33 -9.88 20.00
N VAL A 31 -9.20 -10.19 19.31
CA VAL A 31 -8.42 -11.42 19.51
C VAL A 31 -7.33 -11.20 20.57
N SER A 32 -6.77 -9.99 20.63
CA SER A 32 -5.72 -9.62 21.60
C SER A 32 -5.81 -8.14 21.94
N GLY A 33 -5.43 -7.76 23.15
CA GLY A 33 -5.50 -6.39 23.62
C GLY A 33 -6.93 -5.94 23.94
N SER A 34 -7.24 -4.69 23.67
CA SER A 34 -8.56 -4.10 23.91
C SER A 34 -9.00 -3.24 22.73
N ALA A 35 -10.27 -3.30 22.40
CA ALA A 35 -10.91 -2.36 21.49
C ALA A 35 -12.35 -2.10 21.94
N LYS A 36 -12.81 -0.86 21.75
CA LYS A 36 -14.19 -0.45 22.00
C LYS A 36 -14.72 0.27 20.77
N PHE A 37 -15.88 -0.11 20.32
CA PHE A 37 -16.55 0.42 19.15
C PHE A 37 -17.67 1.36 19.54
N SER A 38 -17.77 2.50 18.89
CA SER A 38 -18.89 3.42 19.01
C SER A 38 -19.26 3.95 17.63
N HIS A 39 -20.55 4.21 17.44
CA HIS A 39 -21.09 4.67 16.17
C HIS A 39 -21.86 5.95 16.38
N ASP A 40 -21.56 6.96 15.57
CA ASP A 40 -22.26 8.25 15.54
C ASP A 40 -22.47 8.65 14.07
N GLY A 41 -23.68 8.49 13.60
CA GLY A 41 -24.04 8.73 12.19
C GLY A 41 -23.17 7.86 11.25
N ALA A 42 -22.45 8.51 10.35
CA ALA A 42 -21.55 7.85 9.39
C ALA A 42 -20.14 7.57 9.96
N THR A 43 -19.88 7.90 11.22
CA THR A 43 -18.58 7.72 11.85
C THR A 43 -18.59 6.53 12.80
N THR A 44 -17.67 5.58 12.57
CA THR A 44 -17.33 4.52 13.52
C THR A 44 -16.02 4.86 14.20
N THR A 45 -16.05 5.03 15.51
CA THR A 45 -14.84 5.24 16.32
C THR A 45 -14.45 3.93 17.00
N ILE A 46 -13.17 3.57 16.86
CA ILE A 46 -12.56 2.38 17.44
C ILE A 46 -11.47 2.84 18.42
N GLU A 47 -11.76 2.76 19.72
CA GLU A 47 -10.77 3.02 20.78
C GLU A 47 -9.94 1.75 20.95
N ALA A 48 -8.74 1.71 20.36
CA ALA A 48 -7.88 0.52 20.34
C ALA A 48 -6.66 0.71 21.27
N GLY A 49 -6.42 -0.25 22.15
CA GLY A 49 -5.21 -0.31 22.96
C GLY A 49 -3.96 -0.58 22.12
N HIS A 50 -2.77 -0.32 22.70
CA HIS A 50 -1.51 -0.66 22.04
C HIS A 50 -1.43 -2.17 21.73
N ASN A 51 -1.03 -2.53 20.52
CA ASN A 51 -0.96 -3.90 20.02
C ASN A 51 -2.31 -4.67 20.04
N ALA A 52 -3.42 -3.97 19.91
CA ALA A 52 -4.71 -4.63 19.72
C ALA A 52 -4.74 -5.40 18.39
N ILE A 53 -5.35 -6.59 18.41
CA ILE A 53 -5.60 -7.41 17.24
C ILE A 53 -7.11 -7.62 17.14
N ILE A 54 -7.68 -7.19 16.03
CA ILE A 54 -9.11 -7.29 15.75
C ILE A 54 -9.27 -8.08 14.46
N GLU A 55 -10.10 -9.10 14.47
CA GLU A 55 -10.51 -9.84 13.29
C GLU A 55 -11.89 -9.37 12.82
N TYR A 56 -12.08 -9.34 11.51
CA TYR A 56 -13.33 -8.95 10.85
C TYR A 56 -13.72 -9.98 9.82
N GLN A 57 -15.01 -10.16 9.61
CA GLN A 57 -15.53 -10.84 8.42
C GLN A 57 -15.49 -9.90 7.22
N ARG A 58 -15.68 -8.59 7.45
CA ARG A 58 -15.63 -7.56 6.42
C ARG A 58 -15.08 -6.26 7.00
N PHE A 59 -14.24 -5.58 6.23
CA PHE A 59 -13.70 -4.26 6.59
C PHE A 59 -13.70 -3.36 5.36
N ASP A 60 -14.77 -2.59 5.20
CA ASP A 60 -14.94 -1.61 4.13
C ASP A 60 -15.25 -0.25 4.71
N ILE A 61 -14.98 0.82 3.95
CA ILE A 61 -15.37 2.20 4.29
C ILE A 61 -16.10 2.78 3.08
N GLY A 62 -17.40 2.99 3.21
CA GLY A 62 -18.22 3.61 2.16
C GLY A 62 -17.87 5.09 1.93
N ILE A 63 -18.30 5.65 0.79
CA ILE A 63 -17.92 7.00 0.32
C ILE A 63 -18.13 8.08 1.40
N ASP A 64 -19.28 8.06 2.09
CA ASP A 64 -19.64 9.06 3.10
C ASP A 64 -19.34 8.58 4.52
N GLN A 65 -18.58 7.51 4.68
CA GLN A 65 -18.29 6.90 5.95
C GLN A 65 -16.89 7.25 6.44
N THR A 66 -16.74 7.28 7.77
CA THR A 66 -15.45 7.48 8.44
C THR A 66 -15.22 6.37 9.45
N ILE A 67 -14.05 5.72 9.39
CA ILE A 67 -13.51 4.93 10.48
C ILE A 67 -12.40 5.74 11.15
N ARG A 68 -12.52 5.91 12.47
CA ARG A 68 -11.54 6.63 13.27
C ARG A 68 -10.98 5.72 14.35
N PHE A 69 -9.68 5.48 14.32
CA PHE A 69 -8.97 4.83 15.41
C PHE A 69 -8.47 5.87 16.40
N VAL A 70 -8.75 5.64 17.68
CA VAL A 70 -8.21 6.40 18.80
C VAL A 70 -7.30 5.47 19.59
N GLN A 71 -6.01 5.75 19.56
CA GLN A 71 -4.97 4.93 20.14
C GLN A 71 -4.25 5.71 21.25
N PRO A 72 -3.58 5.04 22.23
CA PRO A 72 -2.93 5.71 23.35
C PRO A 72 -1.91 6.77 22.94
N ASP A 73 -1.14 6.51 21.89
CA ASP A 73 -0.10 7.41 21.36
C ASP A 73 0.20 7.13 19.87
N ALA A 74 1.08 7.94 19.27
CA ALA A 74 1.45 7.83 17.84
C ALA A 74 2.24 6.55 17.52
N SER A 75 2.87 5.90 18.50
CA SER A 75 3.58 4.63 18.32
C SER A 75 2.70 3.40 18.52
N SER A 76 1.48 3.61 19.01
CA SER A 76 0.52 2.53 19.24
C SER A 76 0.05 1.91 17.92
N ARG A 77 -0.08 0.59 17.91
CA ARG A 77 -0.39 -0.20 16.72
C ARG A 77 -1.69 -0.98 16.90
N VAL A 78 -2.47 -1.08 15.85
CA VAL A 78 -3.65 -1.96 15.79
C VAL A 78 -3.61 -2.80 14.51
N LEU A 79 -3.81 -4.11 14.64
CA LEU A 79 -3.93 -5.04 13.52
C LEU A 79 -5.40 -5.32 13.26
N ASN A 80 -5.87 -4.91 12.08
CA ASN A 80 -7.18 -5.25 11.56
C ASN A 80 -7.00 -6.36 10.52
N ARG A 81 -7.35 -7.59 10.88
CA ARG A 81 -7.27 -8.75 10.02
C ARG A 81 -8.64 -9.10 9.47
N VAL A 82 -8.74 -9.15 8.16
CA VAL A 82 -9.98 -9.47 7.46
C VAL A 82 -9.96 -10.92 7.01
N ARG A 83 -11.05 -11.62 7.24
CA ARG A 83 -11.23 -13.05 6.95
C ARG A 83 -12.17 -13.29 5.76
N SER A 84 -12.36 -12.28 4.93
CA SER A 84 -13.20 -12.36 3.74
C SER A 84 -12.42 -12.90 2.53
N ASP A 85 -13.13 -13.57 1.63
CA ASP A 85 -12.65 -13.86 0.28
C ASP A 85 -12.81 -12.65 -0.65
N ASP A 86 -13.53 -11.61 -0.21
CA ASP A 86 -13.67 -10.33 -0.92
C ASP A 86 -12.62 -9.33 -0.45
N PRO A 87 -12.05 -8.50 -1.36
CA PRO A 87 -11.12 -7.45 -0.99
C PRO A 87 -11.76 -6.39 -0.09
N SER A 88 -10.95 -5.77 0.76
CA SER A 88 -11.34 -4.57 1.51
C SER A 88 -11.38 -3.35 0.61
N THR A 89 -12.49 -2.62 0.61
CA THR A 89 -12.69 -1.42 -0.20
C THR A 89 -12.79 -0.18 0.69
N ILE A 90 -11.83 0.72 0.55
CA ILE A 90 -11.78 1.99 1.26
C ILE A 90 -12.19 3.09 0.28
N ALA A 91 -13.42 3.58 0.39
CA ALA A 91 -13.96 4.63 -0.47
C ALA A 91 -14.20 5.96 0.27
N GLY A 92 -14.24 5.91 1.61
CA GLY A 92 -14.44 7.04 2.50
C GLY A 92 -13.17 7.44 3.25
N SER A 93 -13.32 7.81 4.53
CA SER A 93 -12.24 8.35 5.36
C SER A 93 -11.74 7.33 6.39
N LEU A 94 -10.43 7.11 6.43
CA LEU A 94 -9.73 6.38 7.49
C LEU A 94 -8.84 7.34 8.27
N GLN A 95 -9.05 7.45 9.57
CA GLN A 95 -8.31 8.35 10.45
C GLN A 95 -7.71 7.59 11.63
N ALA A 96 -6.47 7.92 12.02
CA ALA A 96 -5.84 7.39 13.23
C ALA A 96 -4.75 8.31 13.74
N ASN A 97 -4.58 8.36 15.05
CA ASN A 97 -3.45 9.03 15.66
C ASN A 97 -2.20 8.13 15.83
N GLY A 98 -2.32 6.84 15.57
CA GLY A 98 -1.25 5.86 15.63
C GLY A 98 -1.12 5.06 14.34
N ILE A 99 -0.61 3.84 14.43
CA ILE A 99 -0.29 2.97 13.29
C ILE A 99 -1.39 1.93 13.07
N VAL A 100 -1.94 1.90 11.87
CA VAL A 100 -3.02 0.98 11.48
C VAL A 100 -2.48 -0.06 10.50
N TYR A 101 -2.72 -1.32 10.80
CA TYR A 101 -2.52 -2.44 9.88
C TYR A 101 -3.88 -2.87 9.35
N ILE A 102 -4.02 -2.99 8.04
CA ILE A 102 -5.16 -3.61 7.35
C ILE A 102 -4.60 -4.78 6.56
N VAL A 103 -4.96 -5.99 6.94
CA VAL A 103 -4.46 -7.22 6.33
C VAL A 103 -5.62 -8.04 5.82
N ASN A 104 -5.71 -8.15 4.49
CA ASN A 104 -6.73 -8.93 3.80
C ASN A 104 -6.10 -9.67 2.61
N PRO A 105 -5.92 -11.01 2.68
CA PRO A 105 -5.33 -11.78 1.58
C PRO A 105 -6.05 -11.63 0.23
N ALA A 106 -7.35 -11.31 0.22
CA ALA A 106 -8.11 -11.07 -1.00
C ALA A 106 -7.77 -9.73 -1.69
N GLY A 107 -7.20 -8.76 -0.94
CA GLY A 107 -6.80 -7.46 -1.47
C GLY A 107 -7.22 -6.27 -0.63
N VAL A 108 -6.63 -5.10 -0.91
CA VAL A 108 -7.00 -3.81 -0.30
C VAL A 108 -7.04 -2.74 -1.38
N TYR A 109 -8.20 -2.11 -1.56
CA TYR A 109 -8.44 -1.11 -2.59
C TYR A 109 -8.83 0.25 -1.98
N PHE A 110 -8.02 1.27 -2.22
CA PHE A 110 -8.36 2.67 -1.93
C PHE A 110 -8.91 3.29 -3.21
N THR A 111 -10.22 3.60 -3.22
CA THR A 111 -10.87 4.12 -4.43
C THR A 111 -10.63 5.61 -4.63
N GLN A 112 -11.02 6.14 -5.78
CA GLN A 112 -10.97 7.58 -6.04
C GLN A 112 -11.84 8.33 -5.03
N GLY A 113 -11.27 9.30 -4.32
CA GLY A 113 -11.94 10.03 -3.23
C GLY A 113 -11.68 9.46 -1.84
N ALA A 114 -11.09 8.26 -1.71
CA ALA A 114 -10.62 7.75 -0.43
C ALA A 114 -9.59 8.69 0.20
N THR A 115 -9.73 8.95 1.51
CA THR A 115 -8.80 9.76 2.27
C THR A 115 -8.32 8.99 3.49
N VAL A 116 -7.03 8.75 3.57
CA VAL A 116 -6.38 8.10 4.70
C VAL A 116 -5.45 9.10 5.36
N ASN A 117 -5.65 9.36 6.65
CA ASN A 117 -4.79 10.23 7.45
C ASN A 117 -4.50 9.52 8.77
N VAL A 118 -3.30 9.00 8.90
CA VAL A 118 -2.91 8.12 10.00
C VAL A 118 -1.45 8.39 10.41
N GLY A 119 -1.06 8.04 11.64
CA GLY A 119 0.35 8.07 12.02
C GLY A 119 1.20 7.11 11.18
N GLY A 120 0.66 5.92 10.89
CA GLY A 120 1.25 4.96 9.96
C GLY A 120 0.22 4.00 9.39
N LEU A 121 0.49 3.48 8.18
CA LEU A 121 -0.34 2.48 7.50
C LEU A 121 0.51 1.31 7.01
N TYR A 122 0.08 0.10 7.31
CA TYR A 122 0.51 -1.11 6.64
C TYR A 122 -0.71 -1.78 6.00
N ALA A 123 -0.88 -1.63 4.70
CA ALA A 123 -1.94 -2.28 3.94
C ALA A 123 -1.38 -3.49 3.20
N GLY A 124 -1.78 -4.69 3.61
CA GLY A 124 -1.26 -5.95 3.10
C GLY A 124 -2.33 -6.85 2.50
N ALA A 125 -2.19 -7.20 1.22
CA ALA A 125 -2.95 -8.28 0.60
C ALA A 125 -2.32 -9.64 0.91
N ALA A 126 -2.19 -9.96 2.20
CA ALA A 126 -1.34 -11.01 2.74
C ALA A 126 -1.84 -11.47 4.12
N ASN A 127 -1.10 -12.41 4.72
CA ASN A 127 -1.21 -12.73 6.14
C ASN A 127 -0.09 -12.06 6.96
N LEU A 128 -0.39 -11.75 8.21
CA LEU A 128 0.57 -11.31 9.23
C LEU A 128 0.27 -12.06 10.52
N SER A 129 1.23 -12.84 11.03
CA SER A 129 1.00 -13.63 12.25
C SER A 129 0.85 -12.75 13.49
N ASN A 130 0.09 -13.23 14.50
CA ASN A 130 -0.03 -12.52 15.78
C ASN A 130 1.33 -12.37 16.47
N SER A 131 2.16 -13.41 16.42
CA SER A 131 3.50 -13.39 17.01
C SER A 131 4.40 -12.35 16.37
N ASP A 132 4.42 -12.26 15.04
CA ASP A 132 5.22 -11.26 14.34
C ASP A 132 4.71 -9.85 14.62
N PHE A 133 3.40 -9.63 14.54
CA PHE A 133 2.82 -8.33 14.88
C PHE A 133 3.15 -7.89 16.30
N LEU A 134 2.96 -8.76 17.30
CA LEU A 134 3.24 -8.44 18.70
C LEU A 134 4.74 -8.20 18.95
N ALA A 135 5.61 -8.90 18.23
CA ALA A 135 7.07 -8.71 18.26
C ALA A 135 7.56 -7.47 17.47
N GLY A 136 6.68 -6.78 16.74
CA GLY A 136 7.07 -5.66 15.87
C GLY A 136 7.79 -6.09 14.60
N ILE A 137 7.57 -7.32 14.14
CA ILE A 137 8.14 -7.86 12.91
C ILE A 137 7.10 -7.72 11.80
N ASN A 138 7.41 -6.91 10.81
CA ASN A 138 6.53 -6.67 9.66
C ASN A 138 6.78 -7.72 8.56
N ARG A 139 6.48 -8.99 8.87
CA ARG A 139 6.60 -10.11 7.94
C ARG A 139 5.23 -10.48 7.40
N PHE A 140 5.02 -10.16 6.13
CA PHE A 140 3.82 -10.50 5.38
C PHE A 140 4.06 -11.79 4.61
N THR A 141 3.20 -12.79 4.84
CA THR A 141 3.26 -14.12 4.21
C THR A 141 2.00 -14.41 3.43
N ASP A 142 2.02 -15.42 2.57
CA ASP A 142 0.87 -15.82 1.75
C ASP A 142 0.29 -14.63 1.00
N VAL A 143 1.15 -13.85 0.38
CA VAL A 143 0.75 -12.66 -0.38
C VAL A 143 -0.03 -13.12 -1.62
N ALA A 144 -1.32 -12.87 -1.66
CA ALA A 144 -2.21 -13.44 -2.69
C ALA A 144 -2.94 -12.38 -3.53
N GLY A 145 -3.48 -11.36 -2.90
CA GLY A 145 -4.24 -10.29 -3.54
C GLY A 145 -3.39 -9.09 -3.94
N ASN A 146 -4.06 -8.06 -4.44
CA ASN A 146 -3.45 -6.81 -4.88
C ASN A 146 -3.74 -5.68 -3.89
N VAL A 147 -2.84 -4.69 -3.84
CA VAL A 147 -3.11 -3.40 -3.18
C VAL A 147 -3.11 -2.30 -4.22
N VAL A 148 -4.23 -1.58 -4.34
CA VAL A 148 -4.43 -0.54 -5.36
C VAL A 148 -4.83 0.77 -4.70
N ASN A 149 -4.13 1.85 -5.02
CA ASN A 149 -4.45 3.18 -4.54
C ASN A 149 -4.86 4.12 -5.68
N HIS A 150 -6.10 4.62 -5.62
CA HIS A 150 -6.59 5.75 -6.43
C HIS A 150 -6.89 6.99 -5.58
N GLY A 151 -6.80 6.87 -4.24
CA GLY A 151 -7.11 7.92 -3.27
C GLY A 151 -5.88 8.71 -2.82
N THR A 152 -6.02 9.34 -1.65
CA THR A 152 -4.93 10.03 -0.97
C THR A 152 -4.62 9.31 0.34
N ILE A 153 -3.36 8.93 0.53
CA ILE A 153 -2.85 8.27 1.74
C ILE A 153 -1.77 9.16 2.35
N GLU A 154 -1.96 9.59 3.60
CA GLU A 154 -1.03 10.45 4.33
C GLU A 154 -0.65 9.82 5.68
N GLY A 155 0.64 9.90 6.03
CA GLY A 155 1.19 9.39 7.30
C GLY A 155 2.70 9.39 7.32
N ASP A 156 3.31 8.99 8.46
CA ASP A 156 4.77 8.99 8.61
C ASP A 156 5.42 7.72 8.02
N THR A 157 4.77 6.57 8.19
CA THR A 157 5.23 5.28 7.66
C THR A 157 4.11 4.63 6.88
N LEU A 158 4.28 4.50 5.58
CA LEU A 158 3.26 3.98 4.67
C LEU A 158 3.82 2.79 3.90
N ALA A 159 3.21 1.62 4.09
CA ALA A 159 3.60 0.39 3.43
C ALA A 159 2.42 -0.26 2.72
N LEU A 160 2.55 -0.51 1.43
CA LEU A 160 1.61 -1.26 0.63
C LEU A 160 2.29 -2.56 0.17
N VAL A 161 1.69 -3.69 0.51
CA VAL A 161 2.24 -5.03 0.26
C VAL A 161 1.20 -5.89 -0.45
N GLY A 162 1.53 -6.40 -1.61
CA GLY A 162 0.60 -7.23 -2.39
C GLY A 162 1.32 -8.08 -3.44
N ARG A 163 0.57 -8.98 -4.07
CA ARG A 163 1.07 -9.66 -5.25
C ARG A 163 1.33 -8.67 -6.38
N ARG A 164 0.44 -7.67 -6.49
CA ARG A 164 0.69 -6.42 -7.20
C ARG A 164 0.40 -5.24 -6.29
N VAL A 165 1.18 -4.19 -6.44
CA VAL A 165 0.97 -2.91 -5.77
C VAL A 165 0.90 -1.82 -6.83
N GLU A 166 -0.23 -1.14 -6.90
CA GLU A 166 -0.49 -0.14 -7.93
C GLU A 166 -0.87 1.19 -7.29
N ASN A 167 -0.13 2.25 -7.61
CA ASN A 167 -0.46 3.60 -7.19
C ASN A 167 -0.84 4.47 -8.38
N PHE A 168 -2.10 4.89 -8.43
CA PHE A 168 -2.66 5.87 -9.37
C PHE A 168 -3.05 7.16 -8.66
N GLY A 169 -3.07 7.18 -7.33
CA GLY A 169 -3.43 8.28 -6.47
C GLY A 169 -2.22 9.03 -5.92
N THR A 170 -2.37 9.52 -4.70
CA THR A 170 -1.32 10.27 -4.00
C THR A 170 -0.95 9.58 -2.70
N ILE A 171 0.35 9.41 -2.45
CA ILE A 171 0.90 8.92 -1.19
C ILE A 171 1.83 9.99 -0.64
N ARG A 172 1.60 10.45 0.61
CA ARG A 172 2.37 11.50 1.28
C ARG A 172 2.93 11.04 2.61
N ALA A 173 4.25 11.13 2.76
CA ALA A 173 4.95 10.83 4.00
C ALA A 173 6.11 11.82 4.22
N PRO A 174 5.84 13.11 4.51
CA PRO A 174 6.89 14.10 4.73
C PRO A 174 7.85 13.64 5.84
N HIS A 175 9.16 13.61 5.53
CA HIS A 175 10.23 13.09 6.41
C HIS A 175 10.09 11.61 6.78
N GLY A 176 9.12 10.91 6.22
CA GLY A 176 8.73 9.55 6.55
C GLY A 176 9.30 8.48 5.61
N LEU A 177 8.63 7.34 5.61
CA LEU A 177 8.98 6.17 4.79
C LEU A 177 7.76 5.72 3.98
N VAL A 178 7.94 5.63 2.66
CA VAL A 178 6.97 4.98 1.77
C VAL A 178 7.57 3.69 1.24
N THR A 179 6.88 2.59 1.44
CA THR A 179 7.26 1.27 0.95
C THR A 179 6.19 0.71 0.03
N LEU A 180 6.56 0.31 -1.19
CA LEU A 180 5.73 -0.49 -2.09
C LEU A 180 6.43 -1.81 -2.33
N ALA A 181 5.80 -2.94 -2.01
CA ALA A 181 6.45 -4.23 -2.09
C ALA A 181 5.56 -5.32 -2.70
N SER A 182 6.11 -6.04 -3.67
CA SER A 182 5.48 -7.16 -4.37
C SER A 182 6.33 -8.42 -4.25
N GLY A 183 5.72 -9.53 -3.82
CA GLY A 183 6.42 -10.82 -3.64
C GLY A 183 5.52 -11.82 -2.94
N ASP A 184 5.96 -13.08 -2.80
CA ASP A 184 5.20 -14.12 -2.07
C ASP A 184 5.34 -13.98 -0.54
N GLU A 185 6.48 -13.50 -0.08
CA GLU A 185 6.75 -13.11 1.30
C GLU A 185 7.51 -11.79 1.32
N VAL A 186 7.08 -10.85 2.14
CA VAL A 186 7.70 -9.52 2.27
C VAL A 186 8.04 -9.27 3.73
N LEU A 187 9.31 -8.96 4.00
CA LEU A 187 9.78 -8.51 5.30
C LEU A 187 10.23 -7.05 5.19
N ILE A 188 9.57 -6.16 5.92
CA ILE A 188 9.93 -4.75 6.00
C ILE A 188 10.70 -4.52 7.28
N SER A 189 11.95 -4.02 7.17
CA SER A 189 12.77 -3.65 8.30
C SER A 189 12.80 -2.12 8.46
N ASP A 190 12.16 -1.63 9.50
CA ASP A 190 12.12 -0.20 9.79
C ASP A 190 13.48 0.34 10.25
N ARG A 191 14.34 -0.50 10.86
CA ARG A 191 15.66 -0.09 11.39
C ARG A 191 16.62 0.35 10.30
N ASP A 192 16.62 -0.38 9.17
CA ASP A 192 17.56 -0.15 8.08
C ASP A 192 16.88 0.51 6.87
N ARG A 193 15.58 0.77 6.95
CA ARG A 193 14.74 1.23 5.84
C ARG A 193 14.92 0.34 4.61
N ARG A 194 14.96 -0.99 4.84
CA ARG A 194 15.15 -2.01 3.81
C ARG A 194 13.90 -2.86 3.68
N VAL A 195 13.62 -3.25 2.45
CA VAL A 195 12.58 -4.21 2.12
C VAL A 195 13.25 -5.48 1.65
N PHE A 196 12.94 -6.60 2.28
CA PHE A 196 13.36 -7.91 1.85
C PHE A 196 12.15 -8.62 1.26
N VAL A 197 12.22 -8.90 -0.03
CA VAL A 197 11.20 -9.68 -0.73
C VAL A 197 11.73 -11.09 -0.90
N ARG A 198 11.04 -12.07 -0.35
CA ARG A 198 11.32 -13.48 -0.58
C ARG A 198 10.36 -14.01 -1.64
N LEU A 199 10.90 -14.85 -2.50
CA LEU A 199 10.20 -15.55 -3.54
C LEU A 199 9.81 -16.94 -3.02
N GLY A 200 8.55 -17.31 -3.16
CA GLY A 200 8.13 -18.70 -3.03
C GLY A 200 8.50 -19.43 -4.31
N GLY A 201 9.17 -20.56 -4.21
CA GLY A 201 9.84 -21.38 -5.22
C GLY A 201 9.13 -21.83 -6.51
N ALA A 202 8.24 -21.03 -7.07
CA ALA A 202 7.80 -21.13 -8.45
C ALA A 202 8.49 -19.97 -9.19
N GLY A 203 9.57 -20.28 -9.90
CA GLY A 203 10.26 -19.32 -10.76
C GLY A 203 9.30 -18.65 -11.76
N PRO A 204 9.77 -17.63 -12.50
CA PRO A 204 8.93 -16.84 -13.38
C PRO A 204 8.13 -17.78 -14.29
N THR A 205 6.83 -17.60 -14.34
CA THR A 205 6.05 -18.16 -15.46
C THR A 205 6.63 -17.51 -16.70
N SER A 206 7.50 -18.27 -17.38
CA SER A 206 8.27 -17.84 -18.53
C SER A 206 7.35 -17.25 -19.59
N GLY A 207 7.15 -15.93 -19.52
CA GLY A 207 6.88 -15.15 -20.69
C GLY A 207 8.20 -15.03 -21.45
N ASP A 208 8.16 -15.18 -22.75
CA ASP A 208 9.26 -15.18 -23.72
C ASP A 208 10.18 -13.93 -23.73
N GLY A 209 10.32 -13.22 -22.61
CA GLY A 209 11.14 -12.01 -22.51
C GLY A 209 10.58 -10.81 -23.30
N SER A 210 9.40 -10.92 -23.92
CA SER A 210 8.81 -9.84 -24.72
C SER A 210 8.08 -8.78 -23.88
N GLY A 211 7.92 -9.01 -22.56
CA GLY A 211 7.19 -8.08 -21.69
C GLY A 211 5.71 -7.92 -22.02
N ALA A 212 5.17 -8.74 -22.95
CA ALA A 212 3.76 -8.79 -23.28
C ALA A 212 3.15 -10.08 -22.74
N ASN A 213 2.00 -9.99 -22.09
CA ASN A 213 1.19 -11.17 -21.81
C ASN A 213 0.65 -11.77 -23.13
N ALA A 214 0.25 -13.03 -23.12
CA ALA A 214 -0.24 -13.77 -24.30
C ALA A 214 -1.39 -13.08 -25.07
N ASN A 215 -1.96 -12.00 -24.55
CA ASN A 215 -3.04 -11.19 -25.15
C ASN A 215 -2.57 -9.82 -25.67
N GLY A 216 -1.24 -9.55 -25.77
CA GLY A 216 -0.71 -8.30 -26.33
C GLY A 216 -0.94 -7.06 -25.45
N GLY A 217 -1.33 -7.22 -24.18
CA GLY A 217 -1.41 -6.14 -23.21
C GLY A 217 -0.02 -5.74 -22.68
N ALA A 218 0.10 -4.55 -22.10
CA ALA A 218 1.31 -4.12 -21.39
C ALA A 218 1.68 -5.17 -20.33
N ALA A 219 2.98 -5.45 -20.17
CA ALA A 219 3.46 -6.38 -19.16
C ALA A 219 2.97 -5.94 -17.79
N GLU A 220 2.36 -6.88 -17.07
CA GLU A 220 1.94 -6.63 -15.69
C GLU A 220 3.18 -6.54 -14.81
N ALA A 221 3.29 -5.46 -14.04
CA ALA A 221 4.39 -5.25 -13.12
C ALA A 221 4.01 -5.63 -11.68
N GLY A 222 4.98 -6.04 -10.87
CA GLY A 222 4.80 -6.27 -9.45
C GLY A 222 4.45 -4.99 -8.70
N VAL A 223 5.23 -3.93 -8.93
CA VAL A 223 4.95 -2.57 -8.42
C VAL A 223 4.79 -1.62 -9.58
N THR A 224 3.68 -0.88 -9.59
CA THR A 224 3.38 0.14 -10.60
C THR A 224 3.09 1.49 -9.94
N ASN A 225 3.73 2.55 -10.42
CA ASN A 225 3.38 3.91 -10.04
C ASN A 225 3.03 4.76 -11.26
N ALA A 226 1.78 5.17 -11.38
CA ALA A 226 1.30 6.15 -12.33
C ALA A 226 0.73 7.41 -11.62
N GLY A 227 0.78 7.41 -10.28
CA GLY A 227 0.36 8.51 -9.42
C GLY A 227 1.54 9.29 -8.86
N ARG A 228 1.32 9.90 -7.69
CA ARG A 228 2.30 10.75 -7.02
C ARG A 228 2.73 10.16 -5.68
N ILE A 229 4.04 10.13 -5.42
CA ILE A 229 4.61 9.78 -4.13
C ILE A 229 5.47 10.94 -3.65
N GLU A 230 5.13 11.48 -2.48
CA GLU A 230 5.78 12.65 -1.86
C GLU A 230 6.29 12.26 -0.47
N ALA A 231 7.60 12.16 -0.33
CA ALA A 231 8.31 11.88 0.92
C ALA A 231 9.48 12.87 1.10
N ASP A 232 9.19 14.17 0.95
CA ASP A 232 10.20 15.23 1.11
C ASP A 232 10.94 15.06 2.43
N GLY A 233 12.27 15.07 2.42
CA GLY A 233 13.09 14.80 3.59
C GLY A 233 13.06 13.34 4.07
N GLY A 234 12.37 12.46 3.37
CA GLY A 234 12.15 11.06 3.72
C GLY A 234 12.75 10.07 2.72
N THR A 235 12.19 8.86 2.73
CA THR A 235 12.69 7.74 1.92
C THR A 235 11.53 7.05 1.20
N VAL A 236 11.76 6.69 -0.07
CA VAL A 236 10.89 5.82 -0.85
C VAL A 236 11.65 4.53 -1.16
N VAL A 237 11.04 3.39 -0.86
CA VAL A 237 11.60 2.06 -1.14
C VAL A 237 10.58 1.25 -1.92
N TRP A 238 10.96 0.75 -3.10
CA TRP A 238 10.18 -0.26 -3.81
C TRP A 238 10.95 -1.56 -3.87
N GLY A 239 10.27 -2.65 -3.56
CA GLY A 239 10.81 -3.98 -3.64
C GLY A 239 9.92 -4.88 -4.49
N ALA A 240 10.48 -5.56 -5.47
CA ALA A 240 9.76 -6.58 -6.21
C ALA A 240 10.58 -7.86 -6.31
N GLY A 241 9.87 -8.98 -6.19
CA GLY A 241 10.41 -10.30 -6.51
C GLY A 241 10.25 -10.64 -7.99
N ASP A 242 10.58 -11.89 -8.35
CA ASP A 242 10.55 -12.43 -9.71
C ASP A 242 9.19 -13.04 -10.12
N ILE A 243 8.10 -12.71 -9.42
CA ILE A 243 6.75 -13.21 -9.73
C ILE A 243 6.34 -12.79 -11.14
N TYR A 244 6.74 -11.59 -11.54
CA TYR A 244 6.47 -11.00 -12.86
C TYR A 244 7.78 -10.73 -13.57
N ALA A 245 7.81 -10.88 -14.90
CA ALA A 245 8.97 -10.50 -15.71
C ALA A 245 9.31 -9.01 -15.52
N MET A 246 8.28 -8.14 -15.37
CA MET A 246 8.44 -6.74 -14.97
C MET A 246 8.24 -6.64 -13.44
N GLY A 247 9.29 -6.36 -12.68
CA GLY A 247 9.21 -6.14 -11.24
C GLY A 247 8.68 -4.76 -10.90
N LEU A 248 9.32 -3.72 -11.44
CA LEU A 248 9.00 -2.32 -11.14
C LEU A 248 8.70 -1.54 -12.41
N HIS A 249 7.59 -0.81 -12.41
CA HIS A 249 7.22 0.07 -13.50
C HIS A 249 6.73 1.43 -12.99
N GLN A 250 7.48 2.48 -13.26
CA GLN A 250 6.99 3.86 -13.13
C GLN A 250 6.54 4.37 -14.49
N HIS A 251 5.28 4.75 -14.59
CA HIS A 251 4.69 5.33 -15.81
C HIS A 251 5.16 6.77 -16.04
N ALA A 252 5.06 7.23 -17.29
CA ALA A 252 5.35 8.61 -17.67
C ALA A 252 4.56 9.68 -16.88
N ALA A 253 3.34 9.35 -16.41
CA ALA A 253 2.54 10.22 -15.55
C ALA A 253 2.96 10.13 -14.07
N GLY A 254 3.74 9.13 -13.68
CA GLY A 254 4.15 8.89 -12.30
C GLY A 254 5.25 9.84 -11.85
N SER A 255 5.22 10.20 -10.58
CA SER A 255 6.29 10.97 -9.96
C SER A 255 6.63 10.47 -8.57
N VAL A 256 7.92 10.54 -8.22
CA VAL A 256 8.43 10.25 -6.89
C VAL A 256 9.27 11.44 -6.44
N LYS A 257 9.02 11.96 -5.23
CA LYS A 257 9.83 12.98 -4.59
C LYS A 257 10.25 12.52 -3.21
N ALA A 258 11.57 12.41 -2.98
CA ALA A 258 12.13 12.00 -1.69
C ALA A 258 13.61 12.30 -1.62
N ASP A 259 14.18 12.42 -0.41
CA ASP A 259 15.61 12.56 -0.21
C ASP A 259 16.38 11.29 -0.57
N ARG A 260 15.75 10.14 -0.41
CA ARG A 260 16.30 8.84 -0.80
C ARG A 260 15.25 8.02 -1.55
N VAL A 261 15.65 7.48 -2.70
CA VAL A 261 14.84 6.58 -3.52
C VAL A 261 15.63 5.30 -3.76
N ASP A 262 15.07 4.16 -3.34
CA ASP A 262 15.69 2.84 -3.46
C ASP A 262 14.71 1.88 -4.15
N LEU A 263 14.99 1.55 -5.41
CA LEU A 263 14.14 0.75 -6.28
C LEU A 263 14.85 -0.55 -6.60
N GLN A 264 14.37 -1.67 -6.06
CA GLN A 264 15.01 -2.96 -6.15
C GLN A 264 14.06 -4.02 -6.70
N ALA A 265 14.36 -4.56 -7.88
CA ALA A 265 13.73 -5.74 -8.44
C ALA A 265 14.71 -6.91 -8.39
N SER A 266 14.28 -8.03 -7.79
CA SER A 266 15.11 -9.22 -7.63
C SER A 266 14.68 -10.26 -8.67
N GLY A 267 15.53 -10.51 -9.68
CA GLY A 267 15.24 -11.48 -10.76
C GLY A 267 14.15 -11.00 -11.75
N SER A 268 13.87 -9.70 -11.81
CA SER A 268 12.88 -9.11 -12.70
C SER A 268 13.32 -7.75 -13.21
N ASP A 269 12.63 -7.25 -14.23
CA ASP A 269 12.97 -6.02 -14.93
C ASP A 269 12.48 -4.78 -14.21
N VAL A 270 13.16 -3.66 -14.46
CA VAL A 270 12.78 -2.30 -14.05
C VAL A 270 12.60 -1.43 -15.27
N LYS A 271 11.47 -0.75 -15.35
CA LYS A 271 11.21 0.30 -16.34
C LYS A 271 10.80 1.57 -15.63
N LEU A 272 11.55 2.64 -15.81
CA LEU A 272 11.23 3.94 -15.25
C LEU A 272 10.98 4.94 -16.37
N GLU A 273 9.82 5.58 -16.30
CA GLU A 273 9.39 6.72 -17.11
C GLU A 273 8.98 7.84 -16.14
N GLY A 274 8.69 9.06 -16.59
CA GLY A 274 8.23 10.15 -15.71
C GLY A 274 9.35 10.81 -14.91
N ALA A 275 9.14 11.08 -13.61
CA ALA A 275 10.08 11.88 -12.82
C ALA A 275 10.43 11.25 -11.46
N ILE A 276 11.71 11.32 -11.10
CA ILE A 276 12.23 11.07 -9.75
C ILE A 276 12.97 12.33 -9.32
N ASP A 277 12.47 13.03 -8.30
CA ASP A 277 13.03 14.24 -7.70
C ASP A 277 13.63 13.91 -6.33
N ALA A 278 14.94 13.85 -6.28
CA ALA A 278 15.73 13.72 -5.05
C ALA A 278 16.52 15.02 -4.77
N THR A 279 15.99 16.17 -5.20
CA THR A 279 16.60 17.47 -4.96
C THR A 279 16.52 17.88 -3.50
N ARG A 280 17.53 18.62 -3.04
CA ARG A 280 17.51 19.22 -1.69
C ARG A 280 17.73 20.73 -1.77
N ALA A 281 16.85 21.47 -1.10
CA ALA A 281 16.95 22.91 -1.01
C ALA A 281 18.23 23.39 -0.27
N THR A 282 18.77 22.54 0.60
CA THR A 282 20.00 22.83 1.37
C THR A 282 20.90 21.58 1.38
N GLY A 283 22.22 21.80 1.34
CA GLY A 283 23.19 20.71 1.39
C GLY A 283 23.42 20.02 0.05
N VAL A 284 23.94 18.81 0.11
CA VAL A 284 24.16 17.92 -1.02
C VAL A 284 22.82 17.26 -1.39
N GLY A 285 22.58 17.05 -2.66
CA GLY A 285 21.38 16.39 -3.17
C GLY A 285 21.14 14.98 -2.61
N GLY A 286 20.05 14.38 -2.94
CA GLY A 286 19.64 13.07 -2.39
C GLY A 286 20.30 11.88 -3.08
N ASP A 287 19.85 10.69 -2.72
CA ASP A 287 20.37 9.42 -3.22
C ASP A 287 19.30 8.66 -3.98
N VAL A 288 19.61 8.22 -5.20
CA VAL A 288 18.75 7.36 -6.01
C VAL A 288 19.52 6.08 -6.36
N ALA A 289 18.94 4.92 -6.04
CA ALA A 289 19.47 3.62 -6.41
C ALA A 289 18.39 2.81 -7.15
N VAL A 290 18.74 2.28 -8.32
CA VAL A 290 17.84 1.46 -9.14
C VAL A 290 18.55 0.18 -9.55
N THR A 291 18.00 -0.97 -9.14
CA THR A 291 18.56 -2.28 -9.43
C THR A 291 17.49 -3.25 -9.93
N GLY A 292 17.86 -4.16 -10.83
CA GLY A 292 16.99 -5.16 -11.42
C GLY A 292 17.76 -6.08 -12.37
N GLU A 293 17.11 -7.10 -12.92
CA GLU A 293 17.74 -7.97 -13.92
C GLU A 293 18.09 -7.17 -15.20
N ARG A 294 17.10 -6.46 -15.73
CA ARG A 294 17.27 -5.48 -16.80
C ARG A 294 16.68 -4.15 -16.35
N VAL A 295 17.43 -3.07 -16.50
CA VAL A 295 17.01 -1.73 -16.08
C VAL A 295 16.91 -0.83 -17.30
N LYS A 296 15.70 -0.33 -17.59
CA LYS A 296 15.45 0.67 -18.64
C LYS A 296 14.99 1.97 -18.01
N ILE A 297 15.72 3.05 -18.24
CA ILE A 297 15.41 4.40 -17.76
C ILE A 297 15.09 5.29 -18.95
N ASP A 298 13.86 5.80 -18.97
CA ASP A 298 13.34 6.83 -19.89
C ASP A 298 12.62 7.87 -18.99
N ALA A 299 13.33 8.32 -17.96
CA ALA A 299 12.82 9.15 -16.88
C ALA A 299 13.76 10.33 -16.59
N THR A 300 13.18 11.43 -16.11
CA THR A 300 14.00 12.49 -15.51
C THR A 300 14.33 12.13 -14.07
N ILE A 301 15.62 12.03 -13.74
CA ILE A 301 16.10 11.79 -12.38
C ILE A 301 16.96 12.98 -11.97
N ASP A 302 16.52 13.74 -10.97
CA ASP A 302 17.24 14.89 -10.43
C ASP A 302 17.65 14.65 -8.98
N ALA A 303 18.93 14.66 -8.70
CA ALA A 303 19.52 14.57 -7.37
C ALA A 303 20.40 15.78 -7.08
N SER A 304 20.02 16.97 -7.57
CA SER A 304 20.76 18.19 -7.31
C SER A 304 20.56 18.74 -5.90
N GLY A 305 21.52 19.51 -5.41
CA GLY A 305 21.45 20.18 -4.12
C GLY A 305 22.27 21.47 -4.13
N GLN A 306 21.95 22.38 -3.21
CA GLN A 306 22.61 23.69 -3.13
C GLN A 306 24.14 23.59 -2.96
N ALA A 307 24.62 22.62 -2.18
CA ALA A 307 26.04 22.43 -1.89
C ALA A 307 26.74 21.42 -2.82
N GLY A 308 26.01 20.80 -3.74
CA GLY A 308 26.49 19.79 -4.69
C GLY A 308 25.45 18.78 -5.07
N GLY A 309 25.73 18.01 -6.13
CA GLY A 309 24.88 16.88 -6.54
C GLY A 309 24.92 15.73 -5.54
N GLY A 310 23.86 14.96 -5.49
CA GLY A 310 23.77 13.71 -4.74
C GLY A 310 24.32 12.51 -5.53
N SER A 311 23.76 11.32 -5.30
CA SER A 311 24.19 10.08 -5.93
C SER A 311 23.06 9.45 -6.74
N ILE A 312 23.33 9.08 -8.00
CA ILE A 312 22.42 8.31 -8.84
C ILE A 312 23.17 7.04 -9.27
N ARG A 313 22.65 5.87 -8.87
CA ARG A 313 23.23 4.56 -9.18
C ARG A 313 22.20 3.70 -9.90
N ILE A 314 22.51 3.32 -11.13
CA ILE A 314 21.60 2.52 -11.98
C ILE A 314 22.31 1.22 -12.35
N GLY A 315 21.63 0.09 -12.09
CA GLY A 315 22.12 -1.24 -12.42
C GLY A 315 23.16 -1.80 -11.45
N GLY A 316 23.44 -1.15 -10.33
CA GLY A 316 24.37 -1.60 -9.31
C GLY A 316 25.37 -0.53 -8.85
N ASP A 317 26.39 -0.94 -8.10
CA ASP A 317 27.44 -0.08 -7.61
C ASP A 317 28.57 0.12 -8.63
N VAL A 318 29.37 1.19 -8.42
CA VAL A 318 30.50 1.53 -9.29
C VAL A 318 31.47 0.36 -9.41
N ARG A 319 31.72 -0.10 -10.62
CA ARG A 319 32.60 -1.22 -10.97
C ARG A 319 32.24 -2.56 -10.31
N GLY A 320 30.98 -2.69 -9.85
CA GLY A 320 30.55 -3.92 -9.20
C GLY A 320 31.22 -4.23 -7.86
N THR A 321 31.62 -3.22 -7.11
CA THR A 321 32.42 -3.42 -5.86
C THR A 321 31.62 -3.19 -4.58
N GLY A 322 30.34 -2.81 -4.69
CA GLY A 322 29.48 -2.52 -3.54
C GLY A 322 28.51 -3.66 -3.21
N ASP A 323 27.57 -3.36 -2.31
CA ASP A 323 26.57 -4.33 -1.80
C ASP A 323 25.29 -4.35 -2.65
N LEU A 324 25.13 -3.47 -3.67
CA LEU A 324 23.95 -3.45 -4.52
C LEU A 324 24.00 -4.61 -5.54
N PRO A 325 22.87 -5.29 -5.79
CA PRO A 325 22.76 -6.26 -6.88
C PRO A 325 23.10 -5.60 -8.23
N HIS A 326 23.68 -6.37 -9.13
CA HIS A 326 24.07 -5.89 -10.45
C HIS A 326 23.02 -6.27 -11.49
N ALA A 327 22.65 -5.32 -12.34
CA ALA A 327 21.83 -5.58 -13.51
C ALA A 327 22.65 -6.31 -14.60
N THR A 328 22.02 -7.25 -15.28
CA THR A 328 22.61 -7.89 -16.47
C THR A 328 22.71 -6.92 -17.63
N ILE A 329 21.71 -6.03 -17.78
CA ILE A 329 21.66 -5.01 -18.83
C ILE A 329 21.10 -3.71 -18.21
N SER A 330 21.74 -2.59 -18.52
CA SER A 330 21.23 -1.25 -18.19
C SER A 330 21.17 -0.40 -19.45
N ILE A 331 20.01 0.20 -19.74
CA ILE A 331 19.78 1.11 -20.87
C ILE A 331 19.30 2.44 -20.28
N VAL A 332 20.01 3.51 -20.57
CA VAL A 332 19.64 4.86 -20.14
C VAL A 332 19.53 5.73 -21.36
N ASP A 333 18.34 6.27 -21.64
CA ASP A 333 18.10 7.25 -22.68
C ASP A 333 18.28 8.68 -22.09
N TYR A 334 18.98 9.57 -22.80
CA TYR A 334 19.31 10.94 -22.37
C TYR A 334 18.47 11.96 -23.11
#